data_6c24f7fb6fbdb2c1640a8dd3d7a20578
#
_entry.id   6c24f7fb6fbdb2c1640a8dd3d7a20578
#
_cell.length_a   1.000
_cell.length_b   1.000
_cell.length_c   1.000
_cell.angle_alpha   90.00
_cell.angle_beta   90.00
_cell.angle_gamma   90.00
#
_symmetry.space_group_name_H-M   'P 1'
#
loop_
_entity.id
_entity.type
_entity.pdbx_description
1 polymer ?
#
loop_
_entity_poly.entity_id
_entity_poly.type
_entity_poly.pdbx_seq_one_letter_code
_entity_poly.pdbx_strand_id
1 'polypeptide(L)'
;MYNRPSPPELYKPEWVIEGELARSQRPGYPKDKPSFSLMNEWMETVLSLGIKSIICIMDQNQVNKYNGIDNIEXGLFSFYKNNGLTVHHMNVEDYKNPPLNQSEVDKVVKTYSELEKPVLIHCSAGRDRTGKAVASITGSDNFGLWS
;
A
#
# COMPACT_ATOMS: atom_id res chain seq x y z
N MET A 1 -19.87 -5.57 -17.78
CA MET A 1 -18.42 -5.42 -17.71
C MET A 1 -18.06 -4.13 -17.00
N TYR A 2 -17.10 -4.20 -16.14
CA TYR A 2 -16.67 -3.01 -15.42
C TYR A 2 -15.44 -2.40 -16.08
N ASN A 3 -15.21 -1.14 -15.78
CA ASN A 3 -14.07 -0.41 -16.29
C ASN A 3 -13.01 -0.29 -15.22
N ARG A 4 -11.80 -0.67 -15.55
CA ARG A 4 -10.67 -0.45 -14.66
C ARG A 4 -10.15 0.96 -14.85
N PRO A 5 -9.84 1.65 -13.76
CA PRO A 5 -9.13 2.90 -13.92
C PRO A 5 -7.78 2.67 -14.58
N SER A 6 -7.31 3.64 -15.33
CA SER A 6 -6.02 3.52 -16.00
C SER A 6 -4.89 3.90 -15.05
N PRO A 7 -3.76 3.18 -15.06
CA PRO A 7 -2.59 3.67 -14.36
C PRO A 7 -2.12 4.97 -15.00
N PRO A 8 -1.51 5.91 -14.28
CA PRO A 8 -1.18 5.87 -12.85
C PRO A 8 -2.23 6.46 -11.93
N GLU A 9 -3.40 6.79 -12.44
CA GLU A 9 -4.45 7.35 -11.58
C GLU A 9 -5.09 6.31 -10.68
N LEU A 10 -4.84 5.05 -10.97
CA LEU A 10 -5.41 3.94 -10.24
C LEU A 10 -4.92 3.97 -8.79
N TYR A 11 -5.85 4.06 -7.88
CA TYR A 11 -5.57 3.91 -6.45
C TYR A 11 -4.48 4.81 -5.89
N LYS A 12 -4.55 6.08 -6.19
CA LYS A 12 -3.79 7.06 -5.44
C LYS A 12 -4.26 7.03 -3.99
N PRO A 13 -3.44 7.51 -3.03
CA PRO A 13 -3.85 7.41 -1.62
C PRO A 13 -5.23 7.99 -1.40
N GLU A 14 -6.12 7.18 -0.86
CA GLU A 14 -7.49 7.63 -0.62
C GLU A 14 -8.10 6.84 0.54
N TRP A 15 -9.13 7.44 1.14
CA TRP A 15 -9.80 6.79 2.26
C TRP A 15 -10.65 5.62 1.80
N VAL A 16 -10.61 4.54 2.60
CA VAL A 16 -11.60 3.48 2.57
C VAL A 16 -12.59 3.72 3.71
N ILE A 17 -12.06 3.98 4.91
CA ILE A 17 -12.85 4.41 6.07
C ILE A 17 -12.18 5.68 6.54
N GLU A 18 -12.87 6.79 6.40
CA GLU A 18 -12.28 8.09 6.70
C GLU A 18 -11.72 8.12 8.12
N GLY A 19 -10.47 8.54 8.23
CA GLY A 19 -9.80 8.67 9.52
C GLY A 19 -9.29 7.37 10.10
N GLU A 20 -9.49 6.24 9.43
CA GLU A 20 -9.09 4.94 9.95
C GLU A 20 -8.27 4.11 8.99
N LEU A 21 -8.74 3.98 7.74
CA LEU A 21 -8.12 3.07 6.78
C LEU A 21 -8.08 3.71 5.41
N ALA A 22 -6.90 3.75 4.82
CA ALA A 22 -6.69 4.24 3.46
C ALA A 22 -6.03 3.16 2.63
N ARG A 23 -6.10 3.31 1.32
CA ARG A 23 -5.44 2.39 0.40
C ARG A 23 -4.68 3.19 -0.64
N SER A 24 -3.72 2.53 -1.30
CA SER A 24 -2.91 3.23 -2.29
C SER A 24 -2.14 2.25 -3.14
N GLN A 25 -1.68 2.73 -4.29
CA GLN A 25 -0.60 2.09 -5.03
C GLN A 25 0.71 2.47 -4.37
N ARG A 26 1.78 1.75 -4.70
CA ARG A 26 3.10 2.08 -4.14
C ARG A 26 3.56 3.44 -4.63
N PRO A 27 4.45 4.10 -3.89
CA PRO A 27 4.90 5.43 -4.32
C PRO A 27 5.58 5.36 -5.68
N GLY A 28 5.17 6.27 -6.58
CA GLY A 28 5.75 6.37 -7.90
C GLY A 28 5.28 5.34 -8.90
N TYR A 29 4.33 4.49 -8.52
CA TYR A 29 3.77 3.51 -9.47
C TYR A 29 3.41 4.22 -10.77
N PRO A 30 3.69 3.65 -11.95
CA PRO A 30 4.22 2.30 -12.22
C PRO A 30 5.73 2.24 -12.46
N LYS A 31 6.46 3.29 -12.18
CA LYS A 31 7.91 3.30 -12.45
C LYS A 31 8.65 2.36 -11.51
N ASP A 32 9.66 1.65 -12.04
CA ASP A 32 10.45 0.76 -11.23
C ASP A 32 11.33 1.50 -10.24
N LYS A 33 11.94 2.60 -10.69
CA LYS A 33 12.74 3.43 -9.81
C LYS A 33 12.27 4.86 -9.96
N PRO A 34 11.20 5.20 -9.25
CA PRO A 34 10.67 6.56 -9.37
C PRO A 34 11.65 7.59 -8.83
N SER A 35 11.54 8.80 -9.34
CA SER A 35 12.36 9.89 -8.83
C SER A 35 11.96 10.22 -7.39
N PHE A 36 12.88 10.85 -6.66
CA PHE A 36 12.55 11.31 -5.32
C PHE A 36 11.36 12.26 -5.34
N SER A 37 11.27 13.08 -6.38
CA SER A 37 10.15 14.01 -6.50
C SER A 37 8.81 13.29 -6.51
N LEU A 38 8.71 12.20 -7.28
CA LEU A 38 7.48 11.40 -7.30
C LEU A 38 7.22 10.73 -5.97
N MET A 39 8.28 10.22 -5.34
CA MET A 39 8.16 9.61 -4.03
C MET A 39 7.62 10.60 -3.03
N ASN A 40 8.16 11.81 -3.07
CA ASN A 40 7.79 12.83 -2.11
C ASN A 40 6.37 13.34 -2.33
N GLU A 41 5.95 13.41 -3.58
CA GLU A 41 4.56 13.76 -3.92
C GLU A 41 3.59 12.80 -3.25
N TRP A 42 3.88 11.51 -3.39
CA TRP A 42 3.07 10.46 -2.77
C TRP A 42 3.07 10.64 -1.25
N MET A 43 4.25 10.88 -0.69
CA MET A 43 4.38 11.00 0.76
C MET A 43 3.61 12.22 1.29
N GLU A 44 3.66 13.33 0.55
CA GLU A 44 2.91 14.52 0.98
C GLU A 44 1.42 14.23 1.06
N THR A 45 0.90 13.47 0.10
CA THR A 45 -0.51 13.10 0.14
C THR A 45 -0.80 12.22 1.35
N VAL A 46 0.05 11.23 1.59
CA VAL A 46 -0.11 10.33 2.73
C VAL A 46 -0.12 11.12 4.05
N LEU A 47 0.85 12.02 4.20
CA LEU A 47 0.94 12.80 5.43
C LEU A 47 -0.25 13.76 5.58
N SER A 48 -0.76 14.27 4.46
CA SER A 48 -1.92 15.16 4.52
C SER A 48 -3.17 14.44 5.00
N LEU A 49 -3.23 13.13 4.81
CA LEU A 49 -4.34 12.34 5.34
C LEU A 49 -4.16 12.00 6.81
N GLY A 50 -3.01 12.32 7.39
CA GLY A 50 -2.76 12.04 8.79
C GLY A 50 -2.36 10.59 9.07
N ILE A 51 -1.95 9.85 8.06
CA ILE A 51 -1.61 8.44 8.20
C ILE A 51 -0.50 8.27 9.25
N LYS A 52 -0.64 7.25 10.09
CA LYS A 52 0.35 6.93 11.13
C LYS A 52 1.11 5.65 10.83
N SER A 53 0.46 4.71 10.14
CA SER A 53 1.06 3.39 9.91
C SER A 53 0.82 2.94 8.48
N ILE A 54 1.76 2.14 7.96
CA ILE A 54 1.65 1.58 6.61
C ILE A 54 1.78 0.07 6.70
N ILE A 55 0.87 -0.64 6.04
CA ILE A 55 1.05 -2.07 5.77
C ILE A 55 1.43 -2.19 4.29
N CYS A 56 2.65 -2.65 4.06
CA CYS A 56 3.21 -2.77 2.71
C CYS A 56 3.15 -4.23 2.29
N ILE A 57 2.26 -4.55 1.35
CA ILE A 57 2.08 -5.93 0.89
C ILE A 57 2.75 -6.06 -0.48
N MET A 58 4.06 -6.16 -0.46
CA MET A 58 4.87 -6.32 -1.67
C MET A 58 5.92 -7.36 -1.40
N ASP A 59 6.31 -8.11 -2.43
CA ASP A 59 7.39 -9.06 -2.21
C ASP A 59 8.71 -8.32 -2.11
N GLN A 60 9.73 -9.03 -1.63
CA GLN A 60 11.03 -8.41 -1.35
C GLN A 60 11.65 -7.84 -2.61
N ASN A 61 11.46 -8.48 -3.76
CA ASN A 61 12.03 -7.96 -5.01
C ASN A 61 11.41 -6.62 -5.38
N GLN A 62 10.10 -6.47 -5.15
CA GLN A 62 9.44 -5.21 -5.42
C GLN A 62 9.94 -4.10 -4.48
N VAL A 63 10.12 -4.45 -3.22
CA VAL A 63 10.65 -3.50 -2.23
C VAL A 63 12.06 -3.07 -2.62
N ASN A 64 12.87 -4.02 -3.07
CA ASN A 64 14.27 -3.76 -3.40
C ASN A 64 14.42 -2.81 -4.59
N LYS A 65 13.39 -2.65 -5.40
CA LYS A 65 13.46 -1.70 -6.52
C LYS A 65 13.69 -0.26 -6.06
N TYR A 66 13.36 0.03 -4.81
CA TYR A 66 13.54 1.38 -4.27
C TYR A 66 14.95 1.63 -3.75
N ASN A 67 15.77 0.58 -3.67
CA ASN A 67 17.14 0.75 -3.18
C ASN A 67 17.93 1.55 -4.21
N GLY A 68 18.74 2.48 -3.73
CA GLY A 68 19.60 3.24 -4.60
C GLY A 68 18.98 4.48 -5.23
N ILE A 69 17.75 4.79 -4.86
CA ILE A 69 17.15 6.06 -5.32
C ILE A 69 17.78 7.20 -4.51
N ASP A 70 18.17 8.24 -5.21
CA ASP A 70 18.76 9.42 -4.54
C ASP A 70 17.82 9.94 -3.46
N ASN A 71 18.41 10.31 -2.32
CA ASN A 71 17.69 10.91 -1.19
C ASN A 71 16.84 9.93 -0.38
N ILE A 72 16.84 8.63 -0.74
CA ILE A 72 16.24 7.61 0.13
C ILE A 72 17.16 6.39 0.18
N GLU A 73 18.37 6.61 0.67
CA GLU A 73 19.40 5.58 0.61
C GLU A 73 18.98 4.25 1.21
N UNK A 74 18.23 4.29 2.08
CA UNK A 74 17.93 3.23 2.68
C UNK A 74 16.87 2.56 2.20
N GLY A 75 16.43 2.91 1.37
CA GLY A 75 15.34 2.24 0.71
C GLY A 75 13.96 2.66 1.20
N LEU A 76 12.97 1.88 0.77
CA LEU A 76 11.57 2.26 0.95
C LEU A 76 11.17 2.38 2.42
N PHE A 77 11.52 1.40 3.21
CA PHE A 77 11.05 1.41 4.61
C PHE A 77 11.72 2.51 5.42
N SER A 78 12.98 2.79 5.12
CA SER A 78 13.65 3.94 5.75
C SER A 78 12.98 5.23 5.38
N PHE A 79 12.56 5.34 4.12
CA PHE A 79 11.83 6.52 3.65
C PHE A 79 10.55 6.71 4.46
N TYR A 80 9.80 5.63 4.67
CA TYR A 80 8.58 5.71 5.50
C TYR A 80 8.90 6.12 6.92
N LYS A 81 9.88 5.46 7.53
CA LYS A 81 10.21 5.73 8.93
C LYS A 81 10.74 7.14 9.14
N ASN A 82 11.52 7.62 8.18
CA ASN A 82 12.06 8.98 8.26
C ASN A 82 10.97 10.03 8.18
N ASN A 83 9.81 9.65 7.66
CA ASN A 83 8.66 10.55 7.62
C ASN A 83 7.69 10.31 8.78
N GLY A 84 8.13 9.57 9.79
CA GLY A 84 7.36 9.40 11.01
C GLY A 84 6.34 8.28 10.99
N LEU A 85 6.43 7.38 10.01
CA LEU A 85 5.43 6.31 9.85
C LEU A 85 5.94 4.99 10.42
N THR A 86 5.04 4.25 11.03
CA THR A 86 5.29 2.86 11.42
C THR A 86 5.02 1.99 10.20
N VAL A 87 5.88 1.00 9.97
CA VAL A 87 5.77 0.15 8.78
C VAL A 87 5.67 -1.30 9.18
N HIS A 88 4.71 -2.00 8.57
CA HIS A 88 4.66 -3.45 8.67
C HIS A 88 4.73 -4.03 7.26
N HIS A 89 5.72 -4.87 7.03
CA HIS A 89 5.95 -5.47 5.71
C HIS A 89 5.40 -6.89 5.67
N MET A 90 4.54 -7.16 4.70
CA MET A 90 4.09 -8.51 4.40
C MET A 90 4.66 -8.91 3.05
N ASN A 91 5.54 -9.91 3.06
CA ASN A 91 6.23 -10.35 1.86
C ASN A 91 5.33 -11.30 1.08
N VAL A 92 4.53 -10.76 0.17
CA VAL A 92 3.56 -11.53 -0.59
C VAL A 92 3.77 -11.29 -2.07
N GLU A 93 3.90 -12.35 -2.83
CA GLU A 93 4.13 -12.26 -4.28
C GLU A 93 2.89 -11.75 -5.00
N ASP A 94 3.15 -11.07 -6.11
CA ASP A 94 2.09 -10.58 -6.98
C ASP A 94 1.52 -11.71 -7.83
N TYR A 95 0.39 -11.43 -8.45
CA TYR A 95 -0.23 -12.29 -9.48
C TYR A 95 -0.64 -13.67 -8.99
N LYS A 96 -0.92 -13.79 -7.71
CA LYS A 96 -1.49 -15.02 -7.17
C LYS A 96 -3.01 -14.97 -7.24
N ASN A 97 -3.62 -16.12 -7.23
CA ASN A 97 -5.08 -16.25 -7.20
C ASN A 97 -5.44 -17.33 -6.16
N PRO A 98 -6.01 -16.95 -5.01
CA PRO A 98 -6.38 -15.58 -4.62
C PRO A 98 -5.14 -14.73 -4.29
N PRO A 99 -5.30 -13.42 -4.30
CA PRO A 99 -4.14 -12.53 -4.04
C PRO A 99 -3.49 -12.74 -2.68
N LEU A 100 -4.31 -13.05 -1.67
CA LEU A 100 -3.83 -13.40 -0.33
C LEU A 100 -4.48 -14.72 0.07
N ASN A 101 -3.69 -15.63 0.64
CA ASN A 101 -4.27 -16.85 1.17
C ASN A 101 -4.87 -16.57 2.55
N GLN A 102 -5.52 -17.58 3.15
CA GLN A 102 -6.23 -17.36 4.40
C GLN A 102 -5.30 -16.92 5.53
N SER A 103 -4.12 -17.52 5.60
CA SER A 103 -3.14 -17.16 6.61
C SER A 103 -2.72 -15.68 6.46
N GLU A 104 -2.54 -15.25 5.23
CA GLU A 104 -2.17 -13.85 4.95
C GLU A 104 -3.31 -12.90 5.27
N VAL A 105 -4.54 -13.29 4.96
CA VAL A 105 -5.72 -12.51 5.34
C VAL A 105 -5.78 -12.35 6.86
N ASP A 106 -5.63 -13.44 7.57
CA ASP A 106 -5.69 -13.41 9.03
C ASP A 106 -4.62 -12.47 9.58
N LYS A 107 -3.43 -12.52 9.00
CA LYS A 107 -2.33 -11.69 9.46
C LYS A 107 -2.59 -10.21 9.20
N VAL A 108 -3.14 -9.86 8.04
CA VAL A 108 -3.37 -8.46 7.75
C VAL A 108 -4.46 -7.88 8.65
N VAL A 109 -5.50 -8.67 8.92
CA VAL A 109 -6.57 -8.22 9.80
C VAL A 109 -6.03 -7.99 11.22
N LYS A 110 -5.23 -8.93 11.70
CA LYS A 110 -4.64 -8.80 13.03
C LYS A 110 -3.70 -7.60 13.11
N THR A 111 -2.82 -7.47 12.11
CA THR A 111 -1.86 -6.37 12.09
C THR A 111 -2.60 -5.02 12.06
N TYR A 112 -3.62 -4.92 11.23
CA TYR A 112 -4.40 -3.70 11.16
C TYR A 112 -4.98 -3.34 12.53
N SER A 113 -5.50 -4.35 13.24
CA SER A 113 -6.10 -4.08 14.54
C SER A 113 -5.11 -3.57 15.57
N GLU A 114 -3.83 -3.87 15.39
CA GLU A 114 -2.79 -3.53 16.35
C GLU A 114 -2.07 -2.23 16.06
N LEU A 115 -2.14 -1.75 14.81
CA LEU A 115 -1.39 -0.56 14.42
C LEU A 115 -2.13 0.71 14.78
N GLU A 116 -1.37 1.77 15.00
CA GLU A 116 -1.93 3.09 15.26
C GLU A 116 -2.63 3.61 14.00
N LYS A 117 -3.85 4.08 14.17
CA LYS A 117 -4.65 4.61 13.07
C LYS A 117 -4.37 6.08 12.82
N PRO A 118 -4.56 6.57 11.62
CA PRO A 118 -5.04 5.86 10.44
C PRO A 118 -3.95 4.98 9.82
N VAL A 119 -4.36 3.87 9.23
CA VAL A 119 -3.47 2.93 8.56
C VAL A 119 -3.68 3.02 7.05
N LEU A 120 -2.57 3.01 6.31
CA LEU A 120 -2.64 2.93 4.85
C LEU A 120 -2.10 1.58 4.42
N ILE A 121 -2.82 0.91 3.52
CA ILE A 121 -2.38 -0.38 2.97
C ILE A 121 -2.07 -0.18 1.50
N HIS A 122 -0.91 -0.68 1.06
CA HIS A 122 -0.60 -0.65 -0.36
C HIS A 122 0.13 -1.92 -0.80
N CYS A 123 0.04 -2.21 -2.07
CA CYS A 123 0.86 -3.22 -2.70
C CYS A 123 1.57 -2.54 -3.87
N SER A 124 1.70 -3.17 -5.02
CA SER A 124 2.33 -2.48 -6.16
C SER A 124 1.32 -1.55 -6.81
N ALA A 125 0.34 -2.10 -7.50
CA ALA A 125 -0.67 -1.28 -8.17
C ALA A 125 -1.77 -0.78 -7.24
N GLY A 126 -1.85 -1.32 -6.04
CA GLY A 126 -2.91 -0.96 -5.10
C GLY A 126 -4.22 -1.65 -5.40
N ARG A 127 -4.19 -2.70 -6.19
CA ARG A 127 -5.39 -3.36 -6.69
C ARG A 127 -5.70 -4.67 -5.98
N ASP A 128 -4.92 -5.70 -6.27
CA ASP A 128 -5.33 -7.07 -5.92
C ASP A 128 -5.02 -7.42 -4.48
N ARG A 129 -3.74 -7.37 -4.08
CA ARG A 129 -3.38 -7.68 -2.70
C ARG A 129 -3.99 -6.68 -1.74
N THR A 130 -3.90 -5.40 -2.08
CA THR A 130 -4.49 -4.34 -1.27
C THR A 130 -6.01 -4.48 -1.20
N GLY A 131 -6.64 -4.74 -2.35
CA GLY A 131 -8.09 -4.90 -2.38
C GLY A 131 -8.56 -6.05 -1.52
N LYS A 132 -7.84 -7.18 -1.57
CA LYS A 132 -8.21 -8.32 -0.74
C LYS A 132 -8.07 -8.00 0.74
N ALA A 133 -6.98 -7.30 1.10
CA ALA A 133 -6.77 -6.91 2.49
C ALA A 133 -7.88 -6.00 2.99
N VAL A 134 -8.20 -4.98 2.19
CA VAL A 134 -9.22 -4.01 2.55
C VAL A 134 -10.59 -4.67 2.67
N ALA A 135 -10.92 -5.55 1.73
CA ALA A 135 -12.18 -6.29 1.78
C ALA A 135 -12.27 -7.13 3.05
N SER A 136 -11.15 -7.76 3.41
CA SER A 136 -11.13 -8.63 4.59
C SER A 136 -11.30 -7.81 5.88
N ILE A 137 -10.69 -6.65 5.93
CA ILE A 137 -10.79 -5.80 7.12
C ILE A 137 -12.21 -5.22 7.26
N THR A 138 -12.79 -4.78 6.17
CA THR A 138 -14.09 -4.11 6.22
C THR A 138 -15.26 -5.07 6.18
N GLY A 139 -15.02 -6.31 5.75
CA GLY A 139 -16.09 -7.28 5.57
C GLY A 139 -16.89 -7.05 4.30
N SER A 140 -16.36 -6.25 3.37
CA SER A 140 -17.04 -5.94 2.12
C SER A 140 -16.24 -6.47 0.94
N ASP A 141 -16.88 -7.28 0.11
CA ASP A 141 -16.21 -7.83 -1.07
C ASP A 141 -15.99 -6.79 -2.15
N ASN A 142 -16.64 -5.63 -2.04
CA ASN A 142 -16.55 -4.64 -3.11
C ASN A 142 -15.16 -4.03 -3.24
N PHE A 143 -14.40 -3.97 -2.15
CA PHE A 143 -13.11 -3.29 -2.19
C PHE A 143 -12.04 -4.10 -2.91
N GLY A 144 -12.22 -5.41 -3.02
CA GLY A 144 -11.24 -6.26 -3.70
C GLY A 144 -11.49 -6.38 -5.18
N LEU A 145 -12.57 -5.81 -5.67
CA LEU A 145 -12.99 -5.97 -7.07
C LEU A 145 -13.19 -4.61 -7.71
N TRP A 146 -13.16 -4.63 -9.03
CA TRP A 146 -13.48 -3.46 -9.82
C TRP A 146 -14.99 -3.34 -9.91
N SER A 147 -15.50 -2.34 -9.40
CA SER A 147 -16.94 -2.16 -9.52
C SER A 147 -17.31 -0.71 -9.42
#